data_10936fc672365ce2ec5c35e62f73d4cc
#
_entry.id   10936fc672365ce2ec5c35e62f73d4cc
#
_cell.length_a   1.000
_cell.length_b   1.000
_cell.length_c   1.000
_cell.angle_alpha   90.00
_cell.angle_beta   90.00
_cell.angle_gamma   90.00
#
_symmetry.space_group_name_H-M   'P 1'
#
loop_
_entity.id
_entity.type
_entity.pdbx_description
1 polymer ?
#
loop_
_entity_poly.entity_id
_entity_poly.type
_entity_poly.pdbx_seq_one_letter_code
_entity_poly.pdbx_strand_id
1 'polypeptide(L)'
;LKWCASTPKFLLAVLVLYPLAVYCYKLDQADRHPGAEHGTAKWGSAHTLNLKYRNTKQPAENYILTENVRFSTDSHAHKHNLNIIVIGGSGSGKTRFYVKPNALQLIGSYLFLDPKGELTRTLGRIMETKGISVTVLDLVHFQGHYNPMAYLETDEDAIKLAFAIVNNTKPKDAPSGGDKFWDDSSVLLISALILYLMYEAPASEQNFSTLMYMILNCQVSENEMVENP
;
A
#
# COMPACT_ATOMS: atom_id res chain seq x y z
N LEU A 1 32.55 70.66 -22.18
CA LEU A 1 31.25 70.20 -21.73
C LEU A 1 30.36 71.44 -21.47
N LYS A 2 29.35 71.71 -22.32
CA LYS A 2 28.36 72.78 -22.05
C LYS A 2 27.34 72.27 -21.05
N TRP A 3 27.25 72.92 -19.91
CA TRP A 3 26.20 72.62 -18.93
C TRP A 3 24.86 73.07 -19.48
N CYS A 4 23.97 72.11 -19.68
CA CYS A 4 22.59 72.36 -20.08
C CYS A 4 21.70 72.35 -18.82
N ALA A 5 20.61 73.12 -18.79
CA ALA A 5 19.70 73.19 -17.64
C ALA A 5 19.10 71.83 -17.21
N SER A 6 19.17 70.82 -18.08
CA SER A 6 18.73 69.43 -17.83
C SER A 6 19.84 68.54 -17.22
N THR A 7 21.12 68.97 -17.27
CA THR A 7 22.26 68.15 -16.78
C THR A 7 22.13 67.71 -15.31
N PRO A 8 21.72 68.56 -14.36
CA PRO A 8 21.53 68.13 -12.96
C PRO A 8 20.42 67.09 -12.77
N LYS A 9 19.34 67.20 -13.60
CA LYS A 9 18.25 66.24 -13.55
C LYS A 9 18.69 64.83 -14.02
N PHE A 10 19.49 64.77 -15.08
CA PHE A 10 20.07 63.53 -15.57
C PHE A 10 21.04 62.90 -14.55
N LEU A 11 21.91 63.70 -13.89
CA LEU A 11 22.79 63.24 -12.87
C LEU A 11 22.05 62.67 -11.66
N LEU A 12 20.96 63.31 -11.25
CA LEU A 12 20.13 62.87 -10.15
C LEU A 12 19.38 61.56 -10.52
N ALA A 13 18.89 61.46 -11.75
CA ALA A 13 18.27 60.23 -12.26
C ALA A 13 19.26 59.03 -12.26
N VAL A 14 20.47 59.23 -12.75
CA VAL A 14 21.52 58.19 -12.75
C VAL A 14 21.89 57.78 -11.31
N LEU A 15 22.01 58.78 -10.40
CA LEU A 15 22.37 58.52 -9.00
C LEU A 15 21.33 57.71 -8.24
N VAL A 16 20.05 57.76 -8.66
CA VAL A 16 18.95 56.96 -8.09
C VAL A 16 18.80 55.63 -8.82
N LEU A 17 18.80 55.64 -10.17
CA LEU A 17 18.54 54.45 -10.97
C LEU A 17 19.68 53.41 -10.90
N TYR A 18 20.95 53.87 -10.81
CA TYR A 18 22.09 52.98 -10.76
C TYR A 18 22.10 52.10 -9.49
N PRO A 19 21.96 52.64 -8.27
CA PRO A 19 21.92 51.81 -7.08
C PRO A 19 20.65 50.91 -7.05
N LEU A 20 19.54 51.38 -7.59
CA LEU A 20 18.33 50.54 -7.71
C LEU A 20 18.57 49.37 -8.66
N ALA A 21 19.20 49.61 -9.81
CA ALA A 21 19.55 48.54 -10.75
C ALA A 21 20.51 47.51 -10.14
N VAL A 22 21.53 47.99 -9.40
CA VAL A 22 22.49 47.15 -8.68
C VAL A 22 21.78 46.34 -7.57
N TYR A 23 20.85 46.95 -6.88
CA TYR A 23 20.05 46.28 -5.86
C TYR A 23 19.17 45.17 -6.44
N CYS A 24 18.43 45.46 -7.53
CA CYS A 24 17.63 44.47 -8.25
C CYS A 24 18.52 43.33 -8.79
N TYR A 25 19.68 43.65 -9.36
CA TYR A 25 20.62 42.61 -9.83
C TYR A 25 21.13 41.72 -8.69
N LYS A 26 21.41 42.27 -7.54
CA LYS A 26 21.82 41.49 -6.35
C LYS A 26 20.69 40.64 -5.81
N LEU A 27 19.45 41.12 -5.83
CA LEU A 27 18.28 40.31 -5.46
C LEU A 27 18.07 39.11 -6.42
N ASP A 28 18.18 39.35 -7.73
CA ASP A 28 18.10 38.26 -8.73
C ASP A 28 19.22 37.23 -8.57
N GLN A 29 20.44 37.66 -8.18
CA GLN A 29 21.53 36.74 -7.86
C GLN A 29 21.31 35.98 -6.54
N ALA A 30 20.67 36.59 -5.55
CA ALA A 30 20.38 35.94 -4.27
C ALA A 30 19.35 34.82 -4.43
N ASP A 31 18.39 34.97 -5.37
CA ASP A 31 17.42 33.92 -5.72
C ASP A 31 18.00 32.79 -6.59
N ARG A 32 19.12 33.03 -7.25
CA ARG A 32 19.87 32.00 -7.96
C ARG A 32 20.75 31.24 -6.95
N HIS A 33 20.30 30.12 -6.49
CA HIS A 33 21.06 29.24 -5.57
C HIS A 33 22.20 28.55 -6.36
N PRO A 34 23.38 29.19 -6.54
CA PRO A 34 24.48 28.62 -7.31
C PRO A 34 24.96 27.36 -6.65
N GLY A 35 24.95 26.23 -7.38
CA GLY A 35 25.29 24.91 -6.85
C GLY A 35 24.13 24.14 -6.24
N ALA A 36 22.90 24.67 -6.31
CA ALA A 36 21.67 23.99 -5.88
C ALA A 36 20.66 23.80 -7.03
N GLU A 37 21.14 23.80 -8.26
CA GLU A 37 20.33 23.69 -9.49
C GLU A 37 19.49 22.40 -9.54
N HIS A 38 19.93 21.36 -8.84
CA HIS A 38 19.23 20.06 -8.71
C HIS A 38 18.58 19.87 -7.33
N GLY A 39 18.46 20.92 -6.53
CA GLY A 39 17.87 20.90 -5.20
C GLY A 39 18.91 21.02 -4.07
N THR A 40 18.41 21.37 -2.90
CA THR A 40 19.22 21.55 -1.68
C THR A 40 19.24 20.31 -0.77
N ALA A 41 18.72 19.18 -1.26
CA ALA A 41 18.65 17.94 -0.48
C ALA A 41 20.05 17.44 -0.10
N LYS A 42 20.26 17.16 1.17
CA LYS A 42 21.50 16.60 1.72
C LYS A 42 21.18 15.35 2.54
N TRP A 43 22.16 14.46 2.64
CA TRP A 43 22.06 13.33 3.56
C TRP A 43 21.90 13.82 5.00
N GLY A 44 20.82 13.38 5.65
CA GLY A 44 20.59 13.66 7.07
C GLY A 44 21.48 12.81 7.97
N SER A 45 21.82 13.29 9.17
CA SER A 45 22.49 12.47 10.16
C SER A 45 21.50 11.54 10.86
N ALA A 46 21.91 10.32 11.21
CA ALA A 46 21.11 9.37 11.96
C ALA A 46 20.61 9.95 13.29
N HIS A 47 21.45 10.76 13.96
CA HIS A 47 21.09 11.44 15.21
C HIS A 47 19.91 12.40 15.03
N THR A 48 19.97 13.27 14.02
CA THR A 48 18.91 14.25 13.74
C THR A 48 17.61 13.56 13.35
N LEU A 49 17.69 12.47 12.57
CA LEU A 49 16.51 11.69 12.18
C LEU A 49 15.86 11.03 13.41
N ASN A 50 16.66 10.42 14.29
CA ASN A 50 16.14 9.80 15.50
C ASN A 50 15.51 10.83 16.47
N LEU A 51 16.11 12.02 16.62
CA LEU A 51 15.51 13.07 17.46
C LEU A 51 14.12 13.48 16.94
N LYS A 52 13.94 13.48 15.64
CA LYS A 52 12.69 13.93 15.01
C LYS A 52 11.62 12.85 14.94
N TYR A 53 12.00 11.59 14.67
CA TYR A 53 11.06 10.56 14.26
C TYR A 53 10.98 9.33 15.17
N ARG A 54 11.94 9.16 16.08
CA ARG A 54 11.95 8.01 16.97
C ARG A 54 10.99 8.21 18.14
N ASN A 55 10.17 7.21 18.41
CA ASN A 55 9.43 7.13 19.67
C ASN A 55 10.37 6.66 20.78
N THR A 56 10.72 7.58 21.69
CA THR A 56 11.60 7.30 22.84
C THR A 56 10.84 6.77 24.05
N LYS A 57 9.52 7.04 24.13
CA LYS A 57 8.68 6.58 25.23
C LYS A 57 8.36 5.10 25.12
N GLN A 58 8.16 4.63 23.89
CA GLN A 58 7.85 3.24 23.56
C GLN A 58 8.85 2.73 22.50
N PRO A 59 10.05 2.31 22.91
CA PRO A 59 11.11 1.92 21.96
C PRO A 59 10.73 0.75 21.04
N ALA A 60 9.83 -0.13 21.47
CA ALA A 60 9.32 -1.23 20.66
C ALA A 60 8.45 -0.75 19.49
N GLU A 61 7.78 0.39 19.63
CA GLU A 61 6.91 0.96 18.59
C GLU A 61 7.67 1.80 17.57
N ASN A 62 8.77 1.25 17.06
CA ASN A 62 9.56 1.88 16.02
C ASN A 62 9.90 0.88 14.93
N TYR A 63 9.77 1.27 13.69
CA TYR A 63 10.40 0.56 12.59
C TYR A 63 11.92 0.64 12.68
N ILE A 64 12.57 -0.49 12.53
CA ILE A 64 14.04 -0.60 12.41
C ILE A 64 14.38 -0.36 10.94
N LEU A 65 14.74 0.88 10.59
CA LEU A 65 15.09 1.21 9.21
C LEU A 65 16.52 0.78 8.87
N THR A 66 17.46 1.08 9.79
CA THR A 66 18.86 0.70 9.69
C THR A 66 19.37 0.33 11.09
N GLU A 67 20.63 -0.05 11.21
CA GLU A 67 21.27 -0.27 12.50
C GLU A 67 21.10 0.91 13.46
N ASN A 68 21.20 2.15 12.94
CA ASN A 68 21.25 3.37 13.72
C ASN A 68 20.00 4.25 13.61
N VAL A 69 19.04 3.92 12.74
CA VAL A 69 17.86 4.75 12.50
C VAL A 69 16.59 3.99 12.85
N ARG A 70 15.77 4.64 13.66
CA ARG A 70 14.44 4.17 14.07
C ARG A 70 13.39 5.19 13.65
N PHE A 71 12.20 4.70 13.30
CA PHE A 71 11.08 5.51 12.85
C PHE A 71 9.81 5.07 13.56
N SER A 72 9.15 5.98 14.24
CA SER A 72 7.93 5.67 14.99
C SER A 72 6.84 5.06 14.11
N THR A 73 6.11 4.10 14.63
CA THR A 73 4.90 3.55 13.99
C THR A 73 3.67 4.47 14.13
N ASP A 74 3.76 5.51 14.97
CA ASP A 74 2.71 6.51 15.12
C ASP A 74 2.81 7.58 14.02
N SER A 75 2.03 7.40 12.95
CA SER A 75 1.94 8.34 11.83
C SER A 75 1.37 9.70 12.20
N HIS A 76 0.56 9.79 13.27
CA HIS A 76 -0.03 11.04 13.73
C HIS A 76 1.01 11.94 14.39
N ALA A 77 1.97 11.35 15.11
CA ALA A 77 3.02 12.10 15.81
C ALA A 77 3.96 12.84 14.85
N HIS A 78 4.28 12.24 13.70
CA HIS A 78 5.25 12.81 12.74
C HIS A 78 4.62 13.25 11.40
N LYS A 79 3.31 13.04 11.20
CA LYS A 79 2.54 13.44 10.01
C LYS A 79 3.07 12.89 8.67
N HIS A 80 3.71 11.73 8.70
CA HIS A 80 4.18 11.01 7.52
C HIS A 80 3.48 9.67 7.41
N ASN A 81 3.32 9.17 6.17
CA ASN A 81 2.83 7.81 5.97
C ASN A 81 3.90 6.78 6.39
N LEU A 82 3.47 5.54 6.59
CA LEU A 82 4.33 4.44 7.01
C LEU A 82 4.75 3.53 5.85
N ASN A 83 4.55 3.97 4.60
CA ASN A 83 4.97 3.22 3.44
C ASN A 83 6.50 3.27 3.29
N ILE A 84 7.13 2.10 3.31
CA ILE A 84 8.57 1.97 3.24
C ILE A 84 8.95 1.11 2.04
N ILE A 85 9.84 1.62 1.20
CA ILE A 85 10.42 0.88 0.10
C ILE A 85 11.87 0.52 0.43
N VAL A 86 12.22 -0.77 0.32
CA VAL A 86 13.57 -1.27 0.55
C VAL A 86 14.12 -1.81 -0.76
N ILE A 87 15.11 -1.14 -1.33
CA ILE A 87 15.69 -1.46 -2.62
C ILE A 87 17.04 -2.15 -2.44
N GLY A 88 17.26 -3.23 -3.17
CA GLY A 88 18.53 -3.95 -3.16
C GLY A 88 18.49 -5.19 -4.05
N GLY A 89 19.62 -5.62 -4.56
CA GLY A 89 19.77 -6.83 -5.35
C GLY A 89 19.48 -8.13 -4.59
N SER A 90 19.55 -9.26 -5.24
CA SER A 90 19.47 -10.57 -4.57
C SER A 90 20.65 -10.73 -3.61
N GLY A 91 20.42 -11.28 -2.42
CA GLY A 91 21.47 -11.47 -1.42
C GLY A 91 21.90 -10.21 -0.65
N SER A 92 21.34 -9.02 -0.94
CA SER A 92 21.68 -7.77 -0.24
C SER A 92 21.23 -7.71 1.24
N GLY A 93 20.55 -8.74 1.71
CA GLY A 93 20.14 -8.85 3.12
C GLY A 93 18.83 -8.15 3.47
N LYS A 94 17.99 -7.76 2.49
CA LYS A 94 16.68 -7.13 2.75
C LYS A 94 15.83 -7.91 3.77
N THR A 95 15.69 -9.20 3.58
CA THR A 95 14.94 -10.05 4.50
C THR A 95 15.64 -10.14 5.86
N ARG A 96 16.97 -10.31 5.88
CA ARG A 96 17.74 -10.51 7.10
C ARG A 96 17.83 -9.27 7.98
N PHE A 97 18.09 -8.11 7.38
CA PHE A 97 18.39 -6.88 8.13
C PHE A 97 17.19 -5.95 8.28
N TYR A 98 16.14 -6.13 7.47
CA TYR A 98 14.95 -5.29 7.57
C TYR A 98 13.69 -6.09 7.95
N VAL A 99 13.30 -7.11 7.18
CA VAL A 99 12.02 -7.80 7.39
C VAL A 99 12.02 -8.57 8.72
N LYS A 100 13.01 -9.44 8.94
CA LYS A 100 13.07 -10.28 10.15
C LYS A 100 13.16 -9.48 11.45
N PRO A 101 14.01 -8.45 11.58
CA PRO A 101 14.07 -7.65 12.81
C PRO A 101 12.76 -6.90 13.10
N ASN A 102 12.09 -6.36 12.07
CA ASN A 102 10.82 -5.69 12.26
C ASN A 102 9.69 -6.67 12.60
N ALA A 103 9.64 -7.82 11.97
CA ALA A 103 8.68 -8.87 12.29
C ALA A 103 8.83 -9.40 13.72
N LEU A 104 10.07 -9.55 14.21
CA LEU A 104 10.37 -10.03 15.56
C LEU A 104 10.08 -9.01 16.67
N GLN A 105 9.77 -7.77 16.35
CA GLN A 105 9.28 -6.81 17.34
C GLN A 105 7.88 -7.16 17.85
N LEU A 106 7.09 -7.91 17.09
CA LEU A 106 5.77 -8.43 17.45
C LEU A 106 4.78 -7.35 17.91
N ILE A 107 4.83 -6.17 17.29
CA ILE A 107 4.04 -4.99 17.68
C ILE A 107 2.66 -4.91 17.02
N GLY A 108 2.30 -5.87 16.18
CA GLY A 108 1.02 -5.85 15.48
C GLY A 108 0.78 -7.10 14.64
N SER A 109 -0.25 -7.05 13.81
CA SER A 109 -0.54 -8.08 12.82
C SER A 109 0.29 -7.87 11.56
N TYR A 110 0.74 -8.96 10.96
CA TYR A 110 1.61 -8.95 9.78
C TYR A 110 1.03 -9.81 8.67
N LEU A 111 1.15 -9.34 7.45
CA LEU A 111 0.92 -10.12 6.24
C LEU A 111 2.21 -10.16 5.43
N PHE A 112 2.73 -11.36 5.19
CA PHE A 112 3.95 -11.57 4.41
C PHE A 112 3.66 -12.29 3.11
N LEU A 113 4.16 -11.75 2.00
CA LEU A 113 4.26 -12.48 0.75
C LEU A 113 5.64 -13.17 0.72
N ASP A 114 5.66 -14.48 0.96
CA ASP A 114 6.88 -15.27 1.13
C ASP A 114 6.98 -16.41 0.09
N PRO A 115 7.31 -16.09 -1.17
CA PRO A 115 7.31 -17.08 -2.25
C PRO A 115 8.33 -18.20 -2.05
N LYS A 116 9.30 -18.05 -1.15
CA LYS A 116 10.32 -19.05 -0.83
C LYS A 116 10.05 -19.81 0.46
N GLY A 117 9.04 -19.43 1.24
CA GLY A 117 8.75 -19.96 2.56
C GLY A 117 9.86 -19.73 3.59
N GLU A 118 10.76 -18.74 3.36
CA GLU A 118 11.89 -18.45 4.26
C GLU A 118 11.43 -17.86 5.58
N LEU A 119 10.47 -16.92 5.53
CA LEU A 119 9.94 -16.28 6.72
C LEU A 119 9.13 -17.27 7.57
N THR A 120 8.29 -18.05 6.93
CA THR A 120 7.50 -19.10 7.59
C THR A 120 8.41 -20.06 8.36
N ARG A 121 9.46 -20.58 7.72
CA ARG A 121 10.41 -21.52 8.36
C ARG A 121 11.23 -20.89 9.49
N THR A 122 11.58 -19.61 9.38
CA THR A 122 12.49 -18.96 10.34
C THR A 122 11.76 -18.22 11.46
N LEU A 123 10.58 -17.68 11.21
CA LEU A 123 9.83 -16.86 12.16
C LEU A 123 8.56 -17.51 12.67
N GLY A 124 7.91 -18.39 11.89
CA GLY A 124 6.61 -18.95 12.24
C GLY A 124 6.59 -19.54 13.65
N ARG A 125 7.49 -20.49 13.94
CA ARG A 125 7.58 -21.12 15.26
C ARG A 125 7.90 -20.13 16.38
N ILE A 126 8.70 -19.10 16.11
CA ILE A 126 9.04 -18.07 17.12
C ILE A 126 7.80 -17.25 17.45
N MET A 127 7.02 -16.87 16.42
CA MET A 127 5.78 -16.10 16.60
C MET A 127 4.74 -16.92 17.38
N GLU A 128 4.55 -18.19 17.04
CA GLU A 128 3.64 -19.10 17.76
C GLU A 128 4.03 -19.25 19.23
N THR A 129 5.33 -19.42 19.55
CA THR A 129 5.80 -19.49 20.94
C THR A 129 5.58 -18.21 21.73
N LYS A 130 5.38 -17.09 21.03
CA LYS A 130 5.02 -15.78 21.62
C LYS A 130 3.51 -15.55 21.66
N GLY A 131 2.69 -16.53 21.31
CA GLY A 131 1.24 -16.46 21.35
C GLY A 131 0.60 -15.77 20.14
N ILE A 132 1.36 -15.58 19.06
CA ILE A 132 0.82 -15.01 17.80
C ILE A 132 0.33 -16.18 16.94
N SER A 133 -0.91 -16.11 16.49
CA SER A 133 -1.47 -17.06 15.53
C SER A 133 -0.81 -16.87 14.17
N VAL A 134 -0.25 -17.95 13.63
CA VAL A 134 0.38 -17.93 12.30
C VAL A 134 -0.44 -18.78 11.35
N THR A 135 -1.00 -18.14 10.34
CA THR A 135 -1.73 -18.82 9.26
C THR A 135 -0.88 -18.80 7.99
N VAL A 136 -0.65 -19.96 7.40
CA VAL A 136 0.10 -20.10 6.16
C VAL A 136 -0.84 -20.54 5.05
N LEU A 137 -0.93 -19.73 3.99
CA LEU A 137 -1.61 -20.08 2.76
C LEU A 137 -0.57 -20.48 1.71
N ASP A 138 -0.40 -21.79 1.52
CA ASP A 138 0.55 -22.34 0.55
C ASP A 138 -0.16 -22.62 -0.78
N LEU A 139 0.07 -21.76 -1.75
CA LEU A 139 -0.50 -21.87 -3.11
C LEU A 139 0.32 -22.79 -4.03
N VAL A 140 1.48 -23.28 -3.58
CA VAL A 140 2.35 -24.18 -4.34
C VAL A 140 2.03 -25.64 -4.05
N HIS A 141 1.94 -25.98 -2.77
CA HIS A 141 1.65 -27.36 -2.33
C HIS A 141 0.21 -27.53 -1.87
N PHE A 142 -0.60 -26.45 -1.96
CA PHE A 142 -2.01 -26.41 -1.53
C PHE A 142 -2.19 -26.88 -0.06
N GLN A 143 -1.23 -26.53 0.80
CA GLN A 143 -1.32 -26.76 2.23
C GLN A 143 -1.92 -25.54 2.91
N GLY A 144 -2.83 -25.78 3.83
CA GLY A 144 -3.64 -24.75 4.46
C GLY A 144 -4.90 -24.46 3.67
N HIS A 145 -5.99 -24.23 4.39
CA HIS A 145 -7.29 -23.92 3.82
C HIS A 145 -7.68 -22.50 4.22
N TYR A 146 -8.17 -21.75 3.28
CA TYR A 146 -8.73 -20.43 3.50
C TYR A 146 -10.14 -20.38 2.91
N ASN A 147 -11.12 -20.14 3.77
CA ASN A 147 -12.50 -19.96 3.35
C ASN A 147 -12.87 -18.48 3.49
N PRO A 148 -12.91 -17.70 2.42
CA PRO A 148 -13.28 -16.29 2.49
C PRO A 148 -14.72 -16.07 2.94
N MET A 149 -15.63 -17.03 2.74
CA MET A 149 -17.01 -16.91 3.21
C MET A 149 -17.14 -16.84 4.72
N ALA A 150 -16.20 -17.42 5.47
CA ALA A 150 -16.18 -17.34 6.94
C ALA A 150 -15.94 -15.93 7.50
N TYR A 151 -15.61 -14.96 6.64
CA TYR A 151 -15.30 -13.57 7.01
C TYR A 151 -16.32 -12.58 6.47
N LEU A 152 -17.41 -13.07 5.88
CA LEU A 152 -18.48 -12.21 5.37
C LEU A 152 -19.40 -11.82 6.55
N GLU A 153 -19.57 -10.52 6.74
CA GLU A 153 -20.43 -9.99 7.81
C GLU A 153 -21.66 -9.26 7.23
N THR A 154 -21.55 -8.76 6.03
CA THR A 154 -22.59 -7.94 5.38
C THR A 154 -22.90 -8.44 3.96
N ASP A 155 -24.08 -8.07 3.47
CA ASP A 155 -24.48 -8.33 2.07
C ASP A 155 -23.51 -7.71 1.08
N GLU A 156 -22.98 -6.52 1.42
CA GLU A 156 -21.96 -5.85 0.59
C GLU A 156 -20.69 -6.68 0.46
N ASP A 157 -20.29 -7.41 1.49
CA ASP A 157 -19.09 -8.24 1.45
C ASP A 157 -19.29 -9.44 0.53
N ALA A 158 -20.50 -10.01 0.50
CA ALA A 158 -20.89 -11.06 -0.45
C ALA A 158 -20.79 -10.57 -1.90
N ILE A 159 -21.31 -9.37 -2.18
CA ILE A 159 -21.24 -8.75 -3.50
C ILE A 159 -19.79 -8.46 -3.89
N LYS A 160 -18.98 -7.91 -2.97
CA LYS A 160 -17.55 -7.67 -3.20
C LYS A 160 -16.79 -8.96 -3.49
N LEU A 161 -17.09 -10.04 -2.76
CA LEU A 161 -16.48 -11.35 -3.00
C LEU A 161 -16.85 -11.89 -4.38
N ALA A 162 -18.12 -11.86 -4.76
CA ALA A 162 -18.57 -12.26 -6.08
C ALA A 162 -17.90 -11.47 -7.21
N PHE A 163 -17.82 -10.15 -7.05
CA PHE A 163 -17.12 -9.26 -7.98
C PHE A 163 -15.63 -9.61 -8.09
N ALA A 164 -14.97 -9.89 -6.98
CA ALA A 164 -13.56 -10.30 -6.96
C ALA A 164 -13.37 -11.66 -7.67
N ILE A 165 -14.26 -12.62 -7.48
CA ILE A 165 -14.21 -13.93 -8.17
C ILE A 165 -14.29 -13.72 -9.68
N VAL A 166 -15.34 -13.04 -10.16
CA VAL A 166 -15.57 -12.84 -11.60
C VAL A 166 -14.39 -12.10 -12.25
N ASN A 167 -13.94 -11.00 -11.64
CA ASN A 167 -12.87 -10.22 -12.26
C ASN A 167 -11.49 -10.88 -12.22
N ASN A 168 -11.18 -11.65 -11.18
CA ASN A 168 -9.87 -12.30 -11.06
C ASN A 168 -9.78 -13.64 -11.81
N THR A 169 -10.92 -14.22 -12.22
CA THR A 169 -10.95 -15.46 -13.01
C THR A 169 -11.00 -15.22 -14.51
N LYS A 170 -11.15 -13.97 -14.96
CA LYS A 170 -11.12 -13.64 -16.39
C LYS A 170 -9.76 -13.99 -17.01
N PRO A 171 -9.76 -14.58 -18.21
CA PRO A 171 -8.53 -14.76 -18.96
C PRO A 171 -7.86 -13.42 -19.22
N LYS A 172 -6.52 -13.35 -19.06
CA LYS A 172 -5.73 -12.12 -19.29
C LYS A 172 -5.82 -11.60 -20.73
N ASP A 173 -6.11 -12.51 -21.66
CA ASP A 173 -6.20 -12.25 -23.10
C ASP A 173 -7.66 -12.05 -23.56
N ALA A 174 -8.61 -11.95 -22.64
CA ALA A 174 -9.98 -11.64 -23.00
C ALA A 174 -10.06 -10.25 -23.65
N PRO A 175 -10.73 -10.11 -24.82
CA PRO A 175 -10.88 -8.82 -25.48
C PRO A 175 -11.48 -7.80 -24.49
N SER A 176 -10.88 -6.61 -24.43
CA SER A 176 -11.34 -5.51 -23.56
C SER A 176 -12.71 -4.95 -23.89
N GLY A 177 -13.55 -5.68 -24.61
CA GLY A 177 -14.88 -5.34 -25.09
C GLY A 177 -15.87 -6.47 -24.94
N GLY A 178 -15.60 -7.45 -24.08
CA GLY A 178 -16.58 -8.47 -23.71
C GLY A 178 -17.89 -7.84 -23.23
N ASP A 179 -19.01 -8.46 -23.57
CA ASP A 179 -20.32 -7.94 -23.22
C ASP A 179 -20.46 -7.82 -21.69
N LYS A 180 -20.46 -6.58 -21.20
CA LYS A 180 -20.57 -6.24 -19.77
C LYS A 180 -21.79 -6.92 -19.13
N PHE A 181 -22.81 -7.20 -19.92
CA PHE A 181 -24.01 -7.89 -19.49
C PHE A 181 -23.70 -9.25 -18.87
N TRP A 182 -22.84 -10.05 -19.49
CA TRP A 182 -22.49 -11.38 -18.98
C TRP A 182 -21.69 -11.33 -17.67
N ASP A 183 -20.80 -10.32 -17.57
CA ASP A 183 -20.04 -10.10 -16.35
C ASP A 183 -20.94 -9.70 -15.19
N ASP A 184 -21.82 -8.72 -15.42
CA ASP A 184 -22.74 -8.21 -14.41
C ASP A 184 -23.75 -9.32 -14.00
N SER A 185 -24.23 -10.13 -14.95
CA SER A 185 -25.11 -11.27 -14.69
C SER A 185 -24.41 -12.36 -13.87
N SER A 186 -23.13 -12.63 -14.16
CA SER A 186 -22.33 -13.59 -13.39
C SER A 186 -22.11 -13.13 -11.95
N VAL A 187 -21.80 -11.84 -11.76
CA VAL A 187 -21.67 -11.25 -10.41
C VAL A 187 -22.98 -11.36 -9.66
N LEU A 188 -24.11 -11.06 -10.30
CA LEU A 188 -25.43 -11.13 -9.68
C LEU A 188 -25.78 -12.55 -9.23
N LEU A 189 -25.58 -13.55 -10.11
CA LEU A 189 -25.84 -14.96 -9.79
C LEU A 189 -24.96 -15.43 -8.62
N ILE A 190 -23.65 -15.19 -8.70
CA ILE A 190 -22.73 -15.63 -7.64
C ILE A 190 -23.05 -14.91 -6.32
N SER A 191 -23.40 -13.63 -6.36
CA SER A 191 -23.81 -12.89 -5.16
C SER A 191 -25.06 -13.50 -4.53
N ALA A 192 -26.07 -13.82 -5.33
CA ALA A 192 -27.30 -14.44 -4.84
C ALA A 192 -27.04 -15.81 -4.19
N LEU A 193 -26.18 -16.63 -4.78
CA LEU A 193 -25.80 -17.93 -4.22
C LEU A 193 -24.98 -17.79 -2.93
N ILE A 194 -24.07 -16.83 -2.85
CA ILE A 194 -23.31 -16.55 -1.63
C ILE A 194 -24.25 -16.08 -0.51
N LEU A 195 -25.16 -15.15 -0.81
CA LEU A 195 -26.16 -14.69 0.16
C LEU A 195 -27.06 -15.83 0.65
N TYR A 196 -27.51 -16.69 -0.28
CA TYR A 196 -28.26 -17.87 0.10
C TYR A 196 -27.48 -18.76 1.08
N LEU A 197 -26.21 -19.05 0.79
CA LEU A 197 -25.37 -19.83 1.70
C LEU A 197 -25.15 -19.14 3.05
N MET A 198 -25.02 -17.83 3.06
CA MET A 198 -24.84 -17.06 4.31
C MET A 198 -26.07 -17.15 5.23
N TYR A 199 -27.26 -17.08 4.67
CA TYR A 199 -28.49 -16.98 5.46
C TYR A 199 -29.17 -18.32 5.71
N GLU A 200 -29.09 -19.25 4.77
CA GLU A 200 -29.87 -20.50 4.81
C GLU A 200 -29.03 -21.75 5.09
N ALA A 201 -27.72 -21.72 4.76
CA ALA A 201 -26.88 -22.89 4.92
C ALA A 201 -26.17 -22.93 6.29
N PRO A 202 -25.94 -24.12 6.86
CA PRO A 202 -25.12 -24.25 8.06
C PRO A 202 -23.67 -23.85 7.76
N ALA A 203 -22.93 -23.39 8.79
CA ALA A 203 -21.56 -22.89 8.64
C ALA A 203 -20.58 -23.88 7.98
N SER A 204 -20.83 -25.18 8.09
CA SER A 204 -20.03 -26.22 7.43
C SER A 204 -20.17 -26.23 5.90
N GLU A 205 -21.28 -25.71 5.39
CA GLU A 205 -21.60 -25.66 3.96
C GLU A 205 -21.33 -24.28 3.35
N GLN A 206 -21.07 -23.27 4.15
CA GLN A 206 -20.71 -21.94 3.70
C GLN A 206 -19.26 -21.91 3.16
N ASN A 207 -19.05 -22.53 2.01
CA ASN A 207 -17.73 -22.66 1.38
C ASN A 207 -17.82 -22.73 -0.14
N PHE A 208 -16.67 -22.55 -0.81
CA PHE A 208 -16.62 -22.57 -2.28
C PHE A 208 -16.96 -23.92 -2.90
N SER A 209 -16.77 -25.04 -2.20
CA SER A 209 -17.13 -26.36 -2.74
C SER A 209 -18.64 -26.47 -2.90
N THR A 210 -19.39 -26.00 -1.90
CA THR A 210 -20.86 -25.95 -1.95
C THR A 210 -21.35 -24.96 -3.01
N LEU A 211 -20.73 -23.78 -3.09
CA LEU A 211 -21.04 -22.80 -4.13
C LEU A 211 -20.86 -23.40 -5.54
N MET A 212 -19.73 -24.07 -5.77
CA MET A 212 -19.46 -24.72 -7.06
C MET A 212 -20.44 -25.88 -7.34
N TYR A 213 -20.79 -26.63 -6.31
CA TYR A 213 -21.80 -27.68 -6.43
C TYR A 213 -23.16 -27.11 -6.87
N MET A 214 -23.60 -26.01 -6.27
CA MET A 214 -24.85 -25.34 -6.64
C MET A 214 -24.80 -24.84 -8.09
N ILE A 215 -23.72 -24.20 -8.52
CA ILE A 215 -23.57 -23.72 -9.91
C ILE A 215 -23.59 -24.85 -10.91
N LEU A 216 -22.91 -25.97 -10.64
CA LEU A 216 -22.80 -27.09 -11.56
C LEU A 216 -24.09 -27.89 -11.64
N ASN A 217 -24.91 -27.88 -10.60
CA ASN A 217 -26.17 -28.62 -10.55
C ASN A 217 -27.41 -27.73 -10.80
N CYS A 218 -27.20 -26.42 -11.01
CA CYS A 218 -28.30 -25.52 -11.35
C CYS A 218 -28.88 -25.89 -12.72
N GLN A 219 -30.13 -26.33 -12.73
CA GLN A 219 -30.88 -26.66 -13.95
C GLN A 219 -31.80 -25.48 -14.29
N VAL A 220 -31.60 -24.90 -15.46
CA VAL A 220 -32.51 -23.88 -15.98
C VAL A 220 -33.59 -24.59 -16.76
N SER A 221 -34.85 -24.53 -16.29
CA SER A 221 -36.01 -25.07 -16.99
C SER A 221 -36.97 -23.92 -17.30
N GLU A 222 -37.50 -23.93 -18.52
CA GLU A 222 -38.61 -23.04 -18.91
C GLU A 222 -39.94 -23.47 -18.30
N ASN A 223 -40.02 -24.68 -17.75
CA ASN A 223 -41.19 -25.17 -17.05
C ASN A 223 -41.07 -24.92 -15.55
N GLU A 224 -41.98 -24.16 -14.98
CA GLU A 224 -42.06 -23.81 -13.55
C GLU A 224 -42.18 -25.02 -12.58
N MET A 225 -42.17 -26.25 -13.07
CA MET A 225 -42.37 -27.48 -12.28
C MET A 225 -41.11 -28.26 -11.98
N VAL A 226 -39.91 -27.77 -12.32
CA VAL A 226 -38.65 -28.46 -12.00
C VAL A 226 -38.03 -27.76 -10.80
N GLU A 227 -38.16 -28.39 -9.63
CA GLU A 227 -37.38 -27.98 -8.44
C GLU A 227 -35.92 -28.30 -8.67
N ASN A 228 -35.05 -27.31 -8.46
CA ASN A 228 -33.59 -27.51 -8.43
C ASN A 228 -33.20 -28.26 -7.16
N PRO A 229 -32.30 -29.24 -7.22
CA PRO A 229 -31.85 -30.04 -6.09
C PRO A 229 -31.15 -29.23 -5.00
#